data_e3e1cb3b7f6b82d8cd4897a4ef72ffec
#
_entry.id   e3e1cb3b7f6b82d8cd4897a4ef72ffec
#
_cell.length_a   1.000
_cell.length_b   1.000
_cell.length_c   1.000
_cell.angle_alpha   90.00
_cell.angle_beta   90.00
_cell.angle_gamma   90.00
#
_symmetry.space_group_name_H-M   'P 1'
#
loop_
_entity.id
_entity.type
_entity.pdbx_description
1 polymer ?
#
loop_
_entity_poly.entity_id
_entity_poly.type
_entity_poly.pdbx_seq_one_letter_code
_entity_poly.pdbx_strand_id
1 'polypeptide(L)'
;MLSTERVEPSKAKALLVCVFLGFSSGLPLFILYNLLSAWLKSEGVDLKAIGLFALVGIPYTWKFLWSPAMDRFQLPFLGRRRGWMVATQIAVMCAVILMGQFNPKSDIWIVVMLAAVVAFFSASQDIVIDAHRREWLTEEQMGSGTALFVNAYKLSTLVPGSLSLILSDVISWQWVFFITGLFMLPGILTTLLVPEPKLYGPAPKSLREAVIEPFNEFIHREGWKHALLVLAFIFLYKLGDSMATALATPFYIELGFTRTEIGLVAKNAGLWASILGGILGAYWMLKTGVNKALWLFGFLQALAILGFVALSTTGANLWVLSWVIGFEALSVGLGTAAFTSYIALETNPRFTATQFALFTSLSAVPRTFINALTGYIVEVTGWTNFFVLCFILAIPGLLLLPKIAPWAQSKKSQFNQVA
;
A
#
# COMPACT_ATOMS: atom_id res chain seq x y z
N MET A 1 7.57 17.97 42.80
CA MET A 1 7.59 17.90 41.31
C MET A 1 8.85 17.16 40.92
N LEU A 2 8.79 15.85 40.77
CA LEU A 2 9.91 15.04 40.29
C LEU A 2 9.90 15.12 38.76
N SER A 3 10.86 15.84 38.19
CA SER A 3 11.18 15.79 36.77
C SER A 3 11.70 14.39 36.44
N THR A 4 10.82 13.50 35.98
CA THR A 4 11.26 12.26 35.35
C THR A 4 11.94 12.63 34.05
N GLU A 5 13.26 12.77 34.07
CA GLU A 5 14.10 12.73 32.88
C GLU A 5 13.82 11.39 32.21
N ARG A 6 12.94 11.40 31.20
CA ARG A 6 12.75 10.21 30.35
C ARG A 6 14.00 10.08 29.49
N VAL A 7 14.75 9.02 29.73
CA VAL A 7 15.89 8.59 28.93
C VAL A 7 15.43 8.50 27.48
N GLU A 8 16.04 9.30 26.60
CA GLU A 8 15.80 9.17 25.15
C GLU A 8 16.12 7.73 24.72
N PRO A 9 15.23 7.10 23.92
CA PRO A 9 15.48 5.73 23.52
C PRO A 9 16.78 5.65 22.72
N SER A 10 17.58 4.61 22.96
CA SER A 10 18.77 4.38 22.15
C SER A 10 18.37 4.29 20.67
N LYS A 11 19.24 4.76 19.76
CA LYS A 11 19.00 4.73 18.32
C LYS A 11 18.53 3.35 17.84
N ALA A 12 19.15 2.28 18.34
CA ALA A 12 18.78 0.91 18.00
C ALA A 12 17.34 0.58 18.42
N LYS A 13 16.92 0.98 19.63
CA LYS A 13 15.54 0.77 20.11
C LYS A 13 14.54 1.56 19.27
N ALA A 14 14.85 2.81 18.93
CA ALA A 14 13.97 3.64 18.09
C ALA A 14 13.76 3.02 16.72
N LEU A 15 14.82 2.51 16.08
CA LEU A 15 14.76 1.87 14.78
C LEU A 15 14.04 0.51 14.82
N LEU A 16 14.25 -0.29 15.87
CA LEU A 16 13.57 -1.58 16.06
C LEU A 16 12.05 -1.41 16.19
N VAL A 17 11.60 -0.37 16.90
CA VAL A 17 10.19 0.00 17.00
C VAL A 17 9.60 0.25 15.60
N CYS A 18 10.32 0.96 14.73
CA CYS A 18 9.88 1.20 13.34
C CYS A 18 9.72 -0.10 12.55
N VAL A 19 10.56 -1.11 12.77
CA VAL A 19 10.45 -2.42 12.11
C VAL A 19 9.15 -3.12 12.53
N PHE A 20 8.90 -3.29 13.82
CA PHE A 20 7.71 -4.01 14.29
C PHE A 20 6.40 -3.27 13.99
N LEU A 21 6.38 -1.94 14.10
CA LEU A 21 5.21 -1.15 13.75
C LEU A 21 4.97 -1.12 12.24
N GLY A 22 6.03 -1.07 11.43
CA GLY A 22 5.92 -1.17 9.97
C GLY A 22 5.37 -2.52 9.53
N PHE A 23 5.87 -3.60 10.12
CA PHE A 23 5.36 -4.95 9.88
C PHE A 23 3.87 -5.06 10.23
N SER A 24 3.48 -4.59 11.42
CA SER A 24 2.09 -4.62 11.88
C SER A 24 1.16 -3.74 11.03
N SER A 25 1.65 -2.61 10.51
CA SER A 25 0.89 -1.71 9.62
C SER A 25 0.62 -2.36 8.25
N GLY A 26 1.59 -3.06 7.67
CA GLY A 26 1.45 -3.69 6.35
C GLY A 26 0.60 -4.95 6.34
N LEU A 27 0.65 -5.73 7.41
CA LEU A 27 0.05 -7.05 7.48
C LEU A 27 -1.44 -7.10 7.10
N PRO A 28 -2.33 -6.26 7.66
CA PRO A 28 -3.76 -6.32 7.35
C PRO A 28 -4.08 -6.00 5.88
N LEU A 29 -3.35 -5.06 5.29
CA LEU A 29 -3.52 -4.72 3.88
C LEU A 29 -3.26 -5.95 2.98
N PHE A 30 -2.16 -6.66 3.24
CA PHE A 30 -1.80 -7.84 2.46
C PHE A 30 -2.70 -9.04 2.76
N ILE A 31 -3.29 -9.14 3.96
CA ILE A 31 -4.35 -10.12 4.24
C ILE A 31 -5.54 -9.86 3.32
N LEU A 32 -6.01 -8.63 3.21
CA LEU A 32 -7.18 -8.28 2.38
C LEU A 32 -6.93 -8.49 0.88
N TYR A 33 -5.74 -8.15 0.38
CA TYR A 33 -5.47 -8.21 -1.05
C TYR A 33 -4.87 -9.53 -1.53
N ASN A 34 -4.15 -10.27 -0.67
CA ASN A 34 -3.52 -11.53 -1.06
C ASN A 34 -4.26 -12.75 -0.53
N LEU A 35 -4.37 -12.86 0.81
CA LEU A 35 -4.93 -14.04 1.45
C LEU A 35 -6.43 -14.18 1.20
N LEU A 36 -7.18 -13.09 1.39
CA LEU A 36 -8.63 -13.07 1.20
C LEU A 36 -9.01 -13.47 -0.24
N SER A 37 -8.35 -12.87 -1.24
CA SER A 37 -8.62 -13.18 -2.65
C SER A 37 -8.29 -14.64 -3.01
N ALA A 38 -7.22 -15.19 -2.44
CA ALA A 38 -6.85 -16.59 -2.63
C ALA A 38 -7.87 -17.54 -1.98
N TRP A 39 -8.28 -17.24 -0.73
CA TRP A 39 -9.30 -18.01 -0.02
C TRP A 39 -10.64 -18.01 -0.75
N LEU A 40 -11.15 -16.83 -1.13
CA LEU A 40 -12.41 -16.71 -1.88
C LEU A 40 -12.37 -17.54 -3.18
N LYS A 41 -11.27 -17.48 -3.94
CA LYS A 41 -11.11 -18.25 -5.18
C LYS A 41 -11.07 -19.74 -4.91
N SER A 42 -10.33 -20.19 -3.90
CA SER A 42 -10.22 -21.62 -3.56
C SER A 42 -11.52 -22.23 -3.04
N GLU A 43 -12.39 -21.42 -2.41
CA GLU A 43 -13.73 -21.84 -1.99
C GLU A 43 -14.77 -21.71 -3.11
N GLY A 44 -14.37 -21.29 -4.32
CA GLY A 44 -15.23 -21.26 -5.51
C GLY A 44 -16.15 -20.04 -5.57
N VAL A 45 -15.77 -18.94 -4.93
CA VAL A 45 -16.43 -17.63 -5.12
C VAL A 45 -16.10 -17.11 -6.52
N ASP A 46 -17.07 -16.53 -7.19
CA ASP A 46 -16.90 -16.01 -8.55
C ASP A 46 -15.96 -14.78 -8.62
N LEU A 47 -15.38 -14.55 -9.81
CA LEU A 47 -14.40 -13.46 -10.00
C LEU A 47 -15.01 -12.07 -9.84
N LYS A 48 -16.32 -11.91 -10.14
CA LYS A 48 -17.01 -10.63 -9.95
C LYS A 48 -17.05 -10.26 -8.48
N ALA A 49 -17.47 -11.23 -7.63
CA ALA A 49 -17.51 -11.03 -6.20
C ALA A 49 -16.10 -10.75 -5.65
N ILE A 50 -15.08 -11.50 -6.07
CA ILE A 50 -13.68 -11.27 -5.67
C ILE A 50 -13.22 -9.86 -6.09
N GLY A 51 -13.52 -9.42 -7.30
CA GLY A 51 -13.21 -8.06 -7.76
C GLY A 51 -13.87 -6.98 -6.88
N LEU A 52 -15.15 -7.18 -6.53
CA LEU A 52 -15.88 -6.24 -5.67
C LEU A 52 -15.28 -6.12 -4.25
N PHE A 53 -14.57 -7.13 -3.77
CA PHE A 53 -13.84 -7.02 -2.50
C PHE A 53 -12.75 -5.93 -2.51
N ALA A 54 -12.33 -5.41 -3.67
CA ALA A 54 -11.47 -4.23 -3.73
C ALA A 54 -12.10 -3.00 -3.06
N LEU A 55 -13.45 -2.90 -3.04
CA LEU A 55 -14.18 -1.82 -2.37
C LEU A 55 -14.00 -1.82 -0.85
N VAL A 56 -13.61 -2.95 -0.26
CA VAL A 56 -13.23 -3.03 1.16
C VAL A 56 -12.04 -2.10 1.45
N GLY A 57 -11.25 -1.72 0.44
CA GLY A 57 -10.17 -0.74 0.54
C GLY A 57 -10.60 0.74 0.68
N ILE A 58 -11.91 1.05 0.60
CA ILE A 58 -12.44 2.43 0.75
C ILE A 58 -11.88 3.14 1.99
N PRO A 59 -11.80 2.53 3.19
CA PRO A 59 -11.25 3.20 4.36
C PRO A 59 -9.84 3.77 4.16
N TYR A 60 -8.99 3.10 3.40
CA TYR A 60 -7.61 3.59 3.15
C TYR A 60 -7.58 4.86 2.30
N THR A 61 -8.56 5.07 1.42
CA THR A 61 -8.66 6.29 0.61
C THR A 61 -9.33 7.45 1.34
N TRP A 62 -10.18 7.15 2.32
CA TRP A 62 -10.97 8.14 3.05
C TRP A 62 -10.52 8.38 4.50
N LYS A 63 -9.43 7.73 4.93
CA LYS A 63 -8.95 7.81 6.33
C LYS A 63 -8.69 9.22 6.84
N PHE A 64 -8.44 10.19 5.95
CA PHE A 64 -8.27 11.59 6.30
C PHE A 64 -9.52 12.23 6.93
N LEU A 65 -10.73 11.67 6.68
CA LEU A 65 -11.97 12.19 7.24
C LEU A 65 -12.09 12.02 8.76
N TRP A 66 -11.58 10.90 9.31
CA TRP A 66 -11.65 10.64 10.76
C TRP A 66 -10.32 10.80 11.48
N SER A 67 -9.24 11.05 10.77
CA SER A 67 -7.93 11.33 11.36
C SER A 67 -7.97 12.46 12.41
N PRO A 68 -8.70 13.59 12.22
CA PRO A 68 -8.81 14.62 13.24
C PRO A 68 -9.47 14.15 14.54
N ALA A 69 -10.39 13.20 14.46
CA ALA A 69 -11.01 12.63 15.66
C ALA A 69 -10.01 11.80 16.47
N MET A 70 -9.14 11.01 15.80
CA MET A 70 -8.09 10.24 16.47
C MET A 70 -6.97 11.12 17.05
N ASP A 71 -6.74 12.31 16.48
CA ASP A 71 -5.84 13.30 17.03
C ASP A 71 -6.42 14.02 18.25
N ARG A 72 -7.73 14.26 18.25
CA ARG A 72 -8.43 15.01 19.30
C ARG A 72 -8.79 14.16 20.51
N PHE A 73 -9.30 12.94 20.27
CA PHE A 73 -9.79 12.07 21.34
C PHE A 73 -8.69 11.12 21.82
N GLN A 74 -8.47 11.14 23.12
CA GLN A 74 -7.57 10.21 23.80
C GLN A 74 -8.39 9.08 24.43
N LEU A 75 -7.97 7.84 24.21
CA LEU A 75 -8.56 6.71 24.94
C LEU A 75 -8.10 6.71 26.40
N PRO A 76 -8.92 6.22 27.34
CA PRO A 76 -8.67 6.33 28.78
C PRO A 76 -7.51 5.49 29.29
N PHE A 77 -6.72 4.87 28.41
CA PHE A 77 -5.58 4.00 28.74
C PHE A 77 -4.41 4.26 27.78
N LEU A 78 -3.19 4.05 28.25
CA LEU A 78 -1.92 4.05 27.50
C LEU A 78 -1.52 5.37 26.79
N GLY A 79 -2.28 6.45 26.92
CA GLY A 79 -1.96 7.71 26.27
C GLY A 79 -2.60 7.93 24.90
N ARG A 80 -2.26 9.05 24.24
CA ARG A 80 -2.93 9.54 23.02
C ARG A 80 -2.70 8.62 21.81
N ARG A 81 -1.45 8.24 21.54
CA ARG A 81 -1.10 7.40 20.38
C ARG A 81 -1.21 5.92 20.68
N ARG A 82 -0.61 5.48 21.78
CA ARG A 82 -0.54 4.06 22.12
C ARG A 82 -1.91 3.44 22.41
N GLY A 83 -2.82 4.19 23.03
CA GLY A 83 -4.19 3.71 23.27
C GLY A 83 -4.89 3.34 21.96
N TRP A 84 -4.88 4.22 20.98
CA TRP A 84 -5.44 3.95 19.67
C TRP A 84 -4.70 2.84 18.92
N MET A 85 -3.36 2.81 18.98
CA MET A 85 -2.57 1.75 18.35
C MET A 85 -2.96 0.37 18.87
N VAL A 86 -3.00 0.17 20.20
CA VAL A 86 -3.38 -1.13 20.79
C VAL A 86 -4.83 -1.48 20.44
N ALA A 87 -5.76 -0.53 20.58
CA ALA A 87 -7.17 -0.79 20.30
C ALA A 87 -7.38 -1.22 18.81
N THR A 88 -6.76 -0.52 17.87
CA THR A 88 -6.88 -0.84 16.45
C THR A 88 -6.17 -2.15 16.09
N GLN A 89 -4.99 -2.42 16.65
CA GLN A 89 -4.24 -3.66 16.43
C GLN A 89 -5.00 -4.89 16.95
N ILE A 90 -5.60 -4.80 18.15
CA ILE A 90 -6.43 -5.88 18.71
C ILE A 90 -7.69 -6.06 17.87
N ALA A 91 -8.34 -4.99 17.46
CA ALA A 91 -9.54 -5.06 16.62
C ALA A 91 -9.24 -5.75 15.26
N VAL A 92 -8.11 -5.42 14.63
CA VAL A 92 -7.64 -6.08 13.40
C VAL A 92 -7.39 -7.57 13.65
N MET A 93 -6.62 -7.89 14.70
CA MET A 93 -6.31 -9.28 15.06
C MET A 93 -7.58 -10.11 15.25
N CYS A 94 -8.51 -9.62 16.07
CA CYS A 94 -9.78 -10.31 16.33
C CYS A 94 -10.64 -10.45 15.07
N ALA A 95 -10.74 -9.40 14.25
CA ALA A 95 -11.52 -9.44 13.03
C ALA A 95 -10.95 -10.42 11.99
N VAL A 96 -9.62 -10.51 11.87
CA VAL A 96 -8.94 -11.48 11.00
C VAL A 96 -9.19 -12.91 11.48
N ILE A 97 -9.02 -13.18 12.79
CA ILE A 97 -9.27 -14.51 13.37
C ILE A 97 -10.75 -14.92 13.19
N LEU A 98 -11.66 -13.99 13.46
CA LEU A 98 -13.09 -14.24 13.35
C LEU A 98 -13.50 -14.48 11.89
N MET A 99 -12.92 -13.77 10.92
CA MET A 99 -13.23 -13.92 9.49
C MET A 99 -12.98 -15.37 9.02
N GLY A 100 -11.94 -16.02 9.48
CA GLY A 100 -11.64 -17.42 9.15
C GLY A 100 -12.61 -18.46 9.70
N GLN A 101 -13.53 -18.09 10.61
CA GLN A 101 -14.52 -19.01 11.20
C GLN A 101 -15.77 -19.20 10.31
N PHE A 102 -15.94 -18.36 9.28
CA PHE A 102 -17.10 -18.39 8.39
C PHE A 102 -16.77 -19.06 7.06
N ASN A 103 -17.80 -19.58 6.40
CA ASN A 103 -17.65 -20.10 5.05
C ASN A 103 -17.97 -18.98 4.05
N PRO A 104 -17.02 -18.59 3.18
CA PRO A 104 -17.24 -17.46 2.27
C PRO A 104 -18.33 -17.71 1.22
N LYS A 105 -18.74 -18.96 1.01
CA LYS A 105 -19.79 -19.30 0.06
C LYS A 105 -21.20 -19.12 0.65
N SER A 106 -21.40 -19.52 1.92
CA SER A 106 -22.68 -19.35 2.62
C SER A 106 -22.81 -18.00 3.33
N ASP A 107 -21.68 -17.48 3.85
CA ASP A 107 -21.64 -16.34 4.76
C ASP A 107 -20.93 -15.13 4.15
N ILE A 108 -21.00 -14.96 2.83
CA ILE A 108 -20.25 -13.93 2.08
C ILE A 108 -20.41 -12.54 2.68
N TRP A 109 -21.60 -12.14 3.12
CA TRP A 109 -21.85 -10.85 3.70
C TRP A 109 -21.17 -10.63 5.05
N ILE A 110 -21.03 -11.71 5.86
CA ILE A 110 -20.28 -11.66 7.11
C ILE A 110 -18.80 -11.48 6.81
N VAL A 111 -18.28 -12.19 5.80
CA VAL A 111 -16.88 -12.04 5.35
C VAL A 111 -16.62 -10.63 4.83
N VAL A 112 -17.53 -10.06 4.02
CA VAL A 112 -17.44 -8.66 3.53
C VAL A 112 -17.42 -7.69 4.70
N MET A 113 -18.32 -7.85 5.68
CA MET A 113 -18.39 -6.97 6.85
C MET A 113 -17.11 -7.06 7.69
N LEU A 114 -16.61 -8.26 7.95
CA LEU A 114 -15.36 -8.44 8.70
C LEU A 114 -14.15 -7.91 7.95
N ALA A 115 -14.08 -8.08 6.62
CA ALA A 115 -13.04 -7.49 5.79
C ALA A 115 -13.10 -5.96 5.82
N ALA A 116 -14.30 -5.34 5.81
CA ALA A 116 -14.48 -3.90 5.97
C ALA A 116 -14.03 -3.42 7.36
N VAL A 117 -14.32 -4.19 8.42
CA VAL A 117 -13.85 -3.93 9.79
C VAL A 117 -12.31 -3.97 9.84
N VAL A 118 -11.68 -5.00 9.24
CA VAL A 118 -10.22 -5.09 9.12
C VAL A 118 -9.66 -3.87 8.40
N ALA A 119 -10.24 -3.47 7.26
CA ALA A 119 -9.79 -2.32 6.47
C ALA A 119 -9.92 -1.00 7.25
N PHE A 120 -11.05 -0.80 7.94
CA PHE A 120 -11.28 0.41 8.74
C PHE A 120 -10.28 0.54 9.90
N PHE A 121 -10.12 -0.52 10.69
CA PHE A 121 -9.19 -0.49 11.83
C PHE A 121 -7.73 -0.48 11.37
N SER A 122 -7.39 -1.11 10.25
CA SER A 122 -6.04 -1.02 9.67
C SER A 122 -5.74 0.38 9.15
N ALA A 123 -6.66 1.02 8.42
CA ALA A 123 -6.51 2.42 7.98
C ALA A 123 -6.38 3.38 9.18
N SER A 124 -7.13 3.11 10.25
CA SER A 124 -7.06 3.84 11.52
C SER A 124 -5.72 3.61 12.24
N GLN A 125 -5.24 2.37 12.25
CA GLN A 125 -3.92 2.00 12.78
C GLN A 125 -2.81 2.77 12.06
N ASP A 126 -2.86 2.86 10.72
CA ASP A 126 -1.87 3.59 9.92
C ASP A 126 -1.78 5.06 10.33
N ILE A 127 -2.93 5.74 10.56
CA ILE A 127 -2.95 7.14 11.01
C ILE A 127 -2.13 7.32 12.28
N VAL A 128 -2.36 6.48 13.28
CA VAL A 128 -1.73 6.65 14.60
C VAL A 128 -0.29 6.13 14.64
N ILE A 129 0.04 5.09 13.88
CA ILE A 129 1.42 4.61 13.75
C ILE A 129 2.29 5.64 13.02
N ASP A 130 1.80 6.24 11.93
CA ASP A 130 2.52 7.29 11.21
C ASP A 130 2.76 8.51 12.08
N ALA A 131 1.76 8.94 12.85
CA ALA A 131 1.90 10.03 13.80
C ALA A 131 2.87 9.67 14.93
N HIS A 132 2.75 8.46 15.51
CA HIS A 132 3.67 7.96 16.54
C HIS A 132 5.12 7.93 16.02
N ARG A 133 5.36 7.39 14.80
CA ARG A 133 6.70 7.34 14.19
C ARG A 133 7.29 8.74 14.05
N ARG A 134 6.53 9.72 13.59
CA ARG A 134 6.98 11.10 13.43
C ARG A 134 7.30 11.77 14.75
N GLU A 135 6.52 11.49 15.81
CA GLU A 135 6.71 12.02 17.16
C GLU A 135 7.79 11.26 17.96
N TRP A 136 8.12 10.02 17.53
CA TRP A 136 9.09 9.13 18.18
C TRP A 136 10.52 9.32 17.70
N LEU A 137 10.71 9.53 16.39
CA LEU A 137 12.02 9.66 15.76
C LEU A 137 12.55 11.09 15.85
N THR A 138 13.85 11.23 16.09
CA THR A 138 14.56 12.50 15.89
C THR A 138 14.73 12.80 14.39
N GLU A 139 15.06 14.03 14.02
CA GLU A 139 15.32 14.42 12.64
C GLU A 139 16.40 13.58 11.98
N GLU A 140 17.48 13.27 12.71
CA GLU A 140 18.58 12.42 12.26
C GLU A 140 18.15 10.96 12.02
N GLN A 141 17.19 10.46 12.80
CA GLN A 141 16.69 9.08 12.73
C GLN A 141 15.57 8.93 11.69
N MET A 142 14.93 10.03 11.27
CA MET A 142 13.72 10.01 10.44
C MET A 142 13.95 9.26 9.13
N GLY A 143 15.05 9.51 8.44
CA GLY A 143 15.36 8.83 7.17
C GLY A 143 15.52 7.32 7.32
N SER A 144 16.37 6.89 8.27
CA SER A 144 16.63 5.47 8.52
C SER A 144 15.42 4.74 9.13
N GLY A 145 14.71 5.38 10.05
CA GLY A 145 13.51 4.82 10.66
C GLY A 145 12.37 4.64 9.66
N THR A 146 12.17 5.62 8.77
CA THR A 146 11.16 5.50 7.70
C THR A 146 11.52 4.41 6.70
N ALA A 147 12.80 4.29 6.29
CA ALA A 147 13.24 3.23 5.40
C ALA A 147 13.02 1.84 6.01
N LEU A 148 13.37 1.64 7.28
CA LEU A 148 13.13 0.38 7.99
C LEU A 148 11.64 0.07 8.14
N PHE A 149 10.83 1.08 8.45
CA PHE A 149 9.36 0.95 8.52
C PHE A 149 8.78 0.46 7.19
N VAL A 150 9.12 1.11 6.08
CA VAL A 150 8.61 0.76 4.74
C VAL A 150 9.09 -0.63 4.31
N ASN A 151 10.34 -0.99 4.61
CA ASN A 151 10.84 -2.33 4.29
C ASN A 151 10.14 -3.41 5.11
N ALA A 152 9.94 -3.18 6.42
CA ALA A 152 9.19 -4.10 7.27
C ALA A 152 7.72 -4.20 6.86
N TYR A 153 7.10 -3.09 6.45
CA TYR A 153 5.77 -3.07 5.83
C TYR A 153 5.70 -4.02 4.62
N LYS A 154 6.67 -3.91 3.68
CA LYS A 154 6.73 -4.81 2.53
C LYS A 154 6.98 -6.27 2.94
N LEU A 155 7.88 -6.51 3.91
CA LEU A 155 8.19 -7.85 4.40
C LEU A 155 6.97 -8.55 5.03
N SER A 156 6.03 -7.79 5.60
CA SER A 156 4.81 -8.37 6.18
C SER A 156 3.96 -9.13 5.15
N THR A 157 4.12 -8.85 3.84
CA THR A 157 3.42 -9.60 2.78
C THR A 157 3.79 -11.09 2.76
N LEU A 158 4.97 -11.47 3.29
CA LEU A 158 5.39 -12.88 3.36
C LEU A 158 4.45 -13.72 4.23
N VAL A 159 3.81 -13.12 5.22
CA VAL A 159 2.86 -13.87 6.06
C VAL A 159 1.60 -14.22 5.25
N PRO A 160 0.74 -13.28 4.79
CA PRO A 160 -0.47 -13.64 4.08
C PRO A 160 -0.22 -14.10 2.63
N GLY A 161 0.87 -13.67 2.01
CA GLY A 161 1.16 -13.98 0.62
C GLY A 161 2.04 -15.23 0.40
N SER A 162 2.70 -15.73 1.45
CA SER A 162 3.55 -16.92 1.37
C SER A 162 3.19 -17.92 2.45
N LEU A 163 3.51 -17.63 3.72
CA LEU A 163 3.30 -18.58 4.83
C LEU A 163 1.84 -19.07 4.91
N SER A 164 0.86 -18.14 4.90
CA SER A 164 -0.55 -18.50 5.02
C SER A 164 -1.05 -19.32 3.82
N LEU A 165 -0.55 -19.06 2.60
CA LEU A 165 -0.88 -19.87 1.43
C LEU A 165 -0.30 -21.28 1.52
N ILE A 166 0.95 -21.42 1.96
CA ILE A 166 1.57 -22.73 2.18
C ILE A 166 0.79 -23.52 3.25
N LEU A 167 0.46 -22.87 4.37
CA LEU A 167 -0.33 -23.49 5.43
C LEU A 167 -1.72 -23.92 4.93
N SER A 168 -2.33 -23.17 4.01
CA SER A 168 -3.66 -23.49 3.48
C SER A 168 -3.72 -24.79 2.65
N ASP A 169 -2.57 -25.34 2.24
CA ASP A 169 -2.49 -26.64 1.58
C ASP A 169 -2.46 -27.82 2.58
N VAL A 170 -2.15 -27.56 3.86
CA VAL A 170 -1.96 -28.61 4.89
C VAL A 170 -2.91 -28.49 6.08
N ILE A 171 -3.48 -27.31 6.34
CA ILE A 171 -4.45 -27.09 7.43
C ILE A 171 -5.68 -26.34 6.93
N SER A 172 -6.77 -26.38 7.70
CA SER A 172 -8.01 -25.69 7.36
C SER A 172 -7.84 -24.16 7.39
N TRP A 173 -8.62 -23.44 6.59
CA TRP A 173 -8.63 -21.99 6.52
C TRP A 173 -8.88 -21.31 7.89
N GLN A 174 -9.64 -21.95 8.79
CA GLN A 174 -9.85 -21.45 10.14
C GLN A 174 -8.52 -21.29 10.90
N TRP A 175 -7.66 -22.31 10.84
CA TRP A 175 -6.34 -22.28 11.46
C TRP A 175 -5.38 -21.34 10.73
N VAL A 176 -5.48 -21.24 9.41
CA VAL A 176 -4.68 -20.29 8.61
C VAL A 176 -4.95 -18.86 9.06
N PHE A 177 -6.22 -18.45 9.14
CA PHE A 177 -6.60 -17.10 9.60
C PHE A 177 -6.25 -16.88 11.07
N PHE A 178 -6.41 -17.88 11.93
CA PHE A 178 -6.00 -17.81 13.32
C PHE A 178 -4.50 -17.53 13.46
N ILE A 179 -3.65 -18.33 12.81
CA ILE A 179 -2.18 -18.15 12.83
C ILE A 179 -1.80 -16.81 12.21
N THR A 180 -2.41 -16.44 11.08
CA THR A 180 -2.14 -15.17 10.40
C THR A 180 -2.48 -13.98 11.31
N GLY A 181 -3.61 -14.04 12.03
CA GLY A 181 -4.00 -13.01 12.98
C GLY A 181 -3.01 -12.83 14.13
N LEU A 182 -2.39 -13.92 14.62
CA LEU A 182 -1.39 -13.86 15.69
C LEU A 182 -0.12 -13.08 15.29
N PHE A 183 0.16 -12.92 14.00
CA PHE A 183 1.27 -12.06 13.54
C PHE A 183 1.04 -10.56 13.79
N MET A 184 -0.12 -10.14 14.31
CA MET A 184 -0.31 -8.80 14.89
C MET A 184 0.34 -8.64 16.26
N LEU A 185 0.62 -9.73 17.00
CA LEU A 185 1.18 -9.70 18.35
C LEU A 185 2.51 -8.92 18.47
N PRO A 186 3.48 -9.04 17.54
CA PRO A 186 4.72 -8.24 17.61
C PRO A 186 4.44 -6.73 17.65
N GLY A 187 3.47 -6.24 16.88
CA GLY A 187 3.06 -4.83 16.90
C GLY A 187 2.37 -4.44 18.22
N ILE A 188 1.45 -5.27 18.70
CA ILE A 188 0.75 -5.06 19.99
C ILE A 188 1.76 -5.01 21.14
N LEU A 189 2.66 -5.99 21.23
CA LEU A 189 3.69 -6.04 22.26
C LEU A 189 4.62 -4.85 22.19
N THR A 190 5.05 -4.46 21.00
CA THR A 190 5.87 -3.26 20.80
C THR A 190 5.15 -2.02 21.31
N THR A 191 3.87 -1.85 20.95
CA THR A 191 3.07 -0.70 21.41
C THR A 191 2.90 -0.68 22.94
N LEU A 192 2.78 -1.83 23.58
CA LEU A 192 2.68 -1.92 25.06
C LEU A 192 4.00 -1.59 25.75
N LEU A 193 5.14 -1.93 25.15
CA LEU A 193 6.48 -1.77 25.75
C LEU A 193 7.11 -0.40 25.50
N VAL A 194 6.63 0.35 24.49
CA VAL A 194 7.17 1.66 24.11
C VAL A 194 6.47 2.76 24.91
N PRO A 195 7.19 3.77 25.46
CA PRO A 195 6.53 4.90 26.11
C PRO A 195 5.79 5.78 25.10
N GLU A 196 4.80 6.55 25.59
CA GLU A 196 4.11 7.55 24.79
C GLU A 196 5.09 8.63 24.29
N PRO A 197 5.09 9.00 22.99
CA PRO A 197 5.97 10.04 22.47
C PRO A 197 5.61 11.43 23.01
N LYS A 198 6.60 12.35 22.97
CA LYS A 198 6.36 13.75 23.35
C LYS A 198 5.45 14.42 22.31
N LEU A 199 4.56 15.29 22.78
CA LEU A 199 3.73 16.13 21.92
C LEU A 199 4.58 17.18 21.21
N TYR A 200 4.59 17.14 19.87
CA TYR A 200 5.13 18.19 19.02
C TYR A 200 3.97 18.98 18.39
N GLY A 201 3.72 20.19 18.88
CA GLY A 201 2.79 21.14 18.30
C GLY A 201 1.28 20.87 18.53
N PRO A 202 0.44 21.90 18.33
CA PRO A 202 -1.00 21.75 18.43
C PRO A 202 -1.55 20.97 17.22
N ALA A 203 -2.54 20.12 17.47
CA ALA A 203 -3.32 19.48 16.42
C ALA A 203 -3.99 20.54 15.51
N PRO A 204 -4.27 20.23 14.22
CA PRO A 204 -5.00 21.14 13.34
C PRO A 204 -6.31 21.60 13.98
N LYS A 205 -6.57 22.91 13.98
CA LYS A 205 -7.71 23.50 14.69
C LYS A 205 -9.03 23.21 14.00
N SER A 206 -9.02 22.96 12.69
CA SER A 206 -10.23 22.69 11.89
C SER A 206 -9.95 21.78 10.69
N LEU A 207 -11.00 21.10 10.19
CA LEU A 207 -10.97 20.36 8.92
C LEU A 207 -10.62 21.27 7.73
N ARG A 208 -10.96 22.55 7.80
CA ARG A 208 -10.64 23.53 6.77
C ARG A 208 -9.14 23.75 6.63
N GLU A 209 -8.44 23.94 7.74
CA GLU A 209 -6.97 24.05 7.75
C GLU A 209 -6.28 22.77 7.26
N ALA A 210 -6.84 21.63 7.61
CA ALA A 210 -6.23 20.33 7.32
C ALA A 210 -6.44 19.86 5.87
N VAL A 211 -7.55 20.24 5.22
CA VAL A 211 -7.98 19.71 3.92
C VAL A 211 -8.19 20.79 2.87
N ILE A 212 -8.97 21.82 3.17
CA ILE A 212 -9.42 22.78 2.15
C ILE A 212 -8.32 23.74 1.70
N GLU A 213 -7.54 24.28 2.63
CA GLU A 213 -6.47 25.22 2.29
C GLU A 213 -5.37 24.62 1.40
N PRO A 214 -4.86 23.41 1.67
CA PRO A 214 -3.90 22.74 0.79
C PRO A 214 -4.42 22.51 -0.63
N PHE A 215 -5.73 22.22 -0.78
CA PHE A 215 -6.36 22.07 -2.10
C PHE A 215 -6.45 23.39 -2.85
N ASN A 216 -6.90 24.45 -2.18
CA ASN A 216 -7.00 25.78 -2.76
C ASN A 216 -5.61 26.28 -3.19
N GLU A 217 -4.58 26.07 -2.36
CA GLU A 217 -3.21 26.43 -2.69
C GLU A 217 -2.72 25.70 -3.96
N PHE A 218 -2.94 24.38 -4.03
CA PHE A 218 -2.54 23.57 -5.17
C PHE A 218 -3.23 24.03 -6.47
N ILE A 219 -4.54 24.32 -6.42
CA ILE A 219 -5.30 24.78 -7.59
C ILE A 219 -4.86 26.17 -8.04
N HIS A 220 -4.57 27.07 -7.09
CA HIS A 220 -4.22 28.46 -7.42
C HIS A 220 -2.76 28.65 -7.79
N ARG A 221 -1.84 27.77 -7.37
CA ARG A 221 -0.40 27.87 -7.61
C ARG A 221 -0.01 27.91 -9.09
N GLU A 222 -0.53 26.99 -9.89
CA GLU A 222 -0.23 26.86 -11.33
C GLU A 222 -1.49 26.88 -12.20
N GLY A 223 -2.63 27.17 -11.61
CA GLY A 223 -3.93 27.21 -12.25
C GLY A 223 -4.61 25.86 -12.36
N TRP A 224 -5.95 25.90 -12.46
CA TRP A 224 -6.80 24.70 -12.41
C TRP A 224 -6.50 23.68 -13.53
N LYS A 225 -6.07 24.13 -14.72
CA LYS A 225 -5.75 23.21 -15.84
C LYS A 225 -4.52 22.35 -15.54
N HIS A 226 -3.47 22.96 -14.96
CA HIS A 226 -2.28 22.21 -14.56
C HIS A 226 -2.59 21.28 -13.38
N ALA A 227 -3.33 21.76 -12.39
CA ALA A 227 -3.79 20.93 -11.27
C ALA A 227 -4.55 19.69 -11.75
N LEU A 228 -5.48 19.86 -12.71
CA LEU A 228 -6.23 18.73 -13.27
C LEU A 228 -5.32 17.75 -14.03
N LEU A 229 -4.33 18.23 -14.76
CA LEU A 229 -3.35 17.35 -15.44
C LEU A 229 -2.53 16.52 -14.46
N VAL A 230 -2.07 17.13 -13.35
CA VAL A 230 -1.33 16.43 -12.28
C VAL A 230 -2.22 15.36 -11.63
N LEU A 231 -3.47 15.69 -11.30
CA LEU A 231 -4.41 14.74 -10.72
C LEU A 231 -4.73 13.60 -11.69
N ALA A 232 -4.96 13.91 -12.97
CA ALA A 232 -5.17 12.90 -14.00
C ALA A 232 -3.94 11.98 -14.16
N PHE A 233 -2.73 12.54 -14.14
CA PHE A 233 -1.50 11.77 -14.18
C PHE A 233 -1.37 10.84 -12.97
N ILE A 234 -1.59 11.33 -11.76
CA ILE A 234 -1.52 10.52 -10.53
C ILE A 234 -2.48 9.33 -10.59
N PHE A 235 -3.69 9.54 -11.12
CA PHE A 235 -4.68 8.49 -11.30
C PHE A 235 -4.29 7.49 -12.40
N LEU A 236 -3.95 7.98 -13.59
CA LEU A 236 -3.76 7.16 -14.80
C LEU A 236 -2.41 6.40 -14.80
N TYR A 237 -1.36 6.98 -14.22
CA TYR A 237 -0.02 6.36 -14.24
C TYR A 237 0.03 4.99 -13.53
N LYS A 238 -0.84 4.77 -12.55
CA LYS A 238 -0.93 3.52 -11.79
C LYS A 238 -2.11 2.63 -12.20
N LEU A 239 -2.96 3.10 -13.11
CA LEU A 239 -4.21 2.42 -13.43
C LEU A 239 -3.98 1.03 -14.04
N GLY A 240 -3.20 0.92 -15.12
CA GLY A 240 -2.99 -0.34 -15.82
C GLY A 240 -2.31 -1.40 -14.95
N ASP A 241 -1.28 -1.01 -14.21
CA ASP A 241 -0.55 -1.84 -13.25
C ASP A 241 -1.46 -2.32 -12.11
N SER A 242 -2.23 -1.40 -11.52
CA SER A 242 -3.18 -1.74 -10.46
C SER A 242 -4.22 -2.75 -10.90
N MET A 243 -4.79 -2.60 -12.10
CA MET A 243 -5.77 -3.55 -12.65
C MET A 243 -5.14 -4.91 -12.95
N ALA A 244 -3.97 -4.94 -13.59
CA ALA A 244 -3.29 -6.19 -13.95
C ALA A 244 -2.96 -7.05 -12.73
N THR A 245 -2.63 -6.42 -11.60
CA THR A 245 -2.27 -7.13 -10.37
C THR A 245 -3.45 -7.39 -9.43
N ALA A 246 -4.62 -6.79 -9.67
CA ALA A 246 -5.81 -6.90 -8.81
C ALA A 246 -6.26 -8.34 -8.57
N LEU A 247 -6.27 -9.17 -9.62
CA LEU A 247 -6.69 -10.56 -9.60
C LEU A 247 -5.52 -11.53 -9.84
N ALA A 248 -4.27 -11.11 -9.58
CA ALA A 248 -3.09 -11.92 -9.86
C ALA A 248 -3.12 -13.29 -9.16
N THR A 249 -3.48 -13.34 -7.87
CA THR A 249 -3.56 -14.63 -7.15
C THR A 249 -4.68 -15.53 -7.65
N PRO A 250 -5.93 -15.07 -7.86
CA PRO A 250 -6.97 -15.83 -8.55
C PRO A 250 -6.54 -16.35 -9.94
N PHE A 251 -5.86 -15.52 -10.72
CA PHE A 251 -5.34 -15.88 -12.04
C PHE A 251 -4.35 -17.05 -11.96
N TYR A 252 -3.39 -17.02 -11.03
CA TYR A 252 -2.43 -18.11 -10.85
C TYR A 252 -3.11 -19.42 -10.44
N ILE A 253 -4.09 -19.35 -9.53
CA ILE A 253 -4.88 -20.52 -9.11
C ILE A 253 -5.65 -21.11 -10.31
N GLU A 254 -6.24 -20.25 -11.15
CA GLU A 254 -7.00 -20.69 -12.32
C GLU A 254 -6.11 -21.29 -13.43
N LEU A 255 -4.85 -20.83 -13.55
CA LEU A 255 -3.86 -21.45 -14.44
C LEU A 255 -3.42 -22.86 -13.96
N GLY A 256 -3.74 -23.25 -12.72
CA GLY A 256 -3.42 -24.56 -12.16
C GLY A 256 -2.19 -24.57 -11.24
N PHE A 257 -1.65 -23.42 -10.84
CA PHE A 257 -0.60 -23.38 -9.82
C PHE A 257 -1.17 -23.69 -8.45
N THR A 258 -0.45 -24.49 -7.67
CA THR A 258 -0.78 -24.78 -6.28
C THR A 258 -0.57 -23.53 -5.41
N ARG A 259 -1.27 -23.44 -4.28
CA ARG A 259 -1.10 -22.33 -3.31
C ARG A 259 0.31 -22.29 -2.75
N THR A 260 0.94 -23.43 -2.56
CA THR A 260 2.35 -23.54 -2.14
C THR A 260 3.30 -22.97 -3.18
N GLU A 261 3.12 -23.29 -4.47
CA GLU A 261 3.93 -22.73 -5.56
C GLU A 261 3.78 -21.20 -5.64
N ILE A 262 2.54 -20.69 -5.53
CA ILE A 262 2.28 -19.24 -5.49
C ILE A 262 2.99 -18.60 -4.30
N GLY A 263 2.90 -19.21 -3.11
CA GLY A 263 3.53 -18.73 -1.89
C GLY A 263 5.06 -18.70 -1.96
N LEU A 264 5.66 -19.80 -2.42
CA LEU A 264 7.13 -19.94 -2.47
C LEU A 264 7.74 -19.18 -3.64
N VAL A 265 7.15 -19.24 -4.83
CA VAL A 265 7.75 -18.69 -6.05
C VAL A 265 7.24 -17.28 -6.31
N ALA A 266 5.92 -17.15 -6.54
CA ALA A 266 5.36 -15.88 -6.98
C ALA A 266 5.54 -14.77 -5.94
N LYS A 267 5.22 -15.04 -4.68
CA LYS A 267 5.25 -14.01 -3.64
C LYS A 267 6.67 -13.67 -3.20
N ASN A 268 7.59 -14.63 -3.14
CA ASN A 268 8.98 -14.34 -2.81
C ASN A 268 9.70 -13.67 -3.98
N ALA A 269 9.59 -14.17 -5.21
CA ALA A 269 10.19 -13.53 -6.38
C ALA A 269 9.69 -12.08 -6.53
N GLY A 270 8.39 -11.85 -6.38
CA GLY A 270 7.79 -10.52 -6.44
C GLY A 270 8.32 -9.58 -5.36
N LEU A 271 8.42 -10.05 -4.09
CA LEU A 271 8.88 -9.21 -2.99
C LEU A 271 10.34 -8.73 -3.21
N TRP A 272 11.26 -9.66 -3.43
CA TRP A 272 12.68 -9.31 -3.55
C TRP A 272 12.95 -8.47 -4.79
N ALA A 273 12.30 -8.78 -5.90
CA ALA A 273 12.38 -7.96 -7.11
C ALA A 273 11.84 -6.54 -6.89
N SER A 274 10.72 -6.39 -6.16
CA SER A 274 10.16 -5.06 -5.84
C SER A 274 11.08 -4.24 -4.93
N ILE A 275 11.71 -4.86 -3.92
CA ILE A 275 12.69 -4.19 -3.05
C ILE A 275 13.91 -3.75 -3.86
N LEU A 276 14.46 -4.66 -4.68
CA LEU A 276 15.59 -4.37 -5.57
C LEU A 276 15.24 -3.23 -6.53
N GLY A 277 14.04 -3.28 -7.14
CA GLY A 277 13.55 -2.23 -8.02
C GLY A 277 13.47 -0.86 -7.34
N GLY A 278 12.99 -0.81 -6.09
CA GLY A 278 12.97 0.41 -5.30
C GLY A 278 14.36 1.01 -5.05
N ILE A 279 15.34 0.16 -4.71
CA ILE A 279 16.75 0.57 -4.48
C ILE A 279 17.37 1.06 -5.78
N LEU A 280 17.28 0.27 -6.87
CA LEU A 280 17.81 0.63 -8.18
C LEU A 280 17.16 1.90 -8.73
N GLY A 281 15.83 2.06 -8.52
CA GLY A 281 15.09 3.25 -8.91
C GLY A 281 15.60 4.51 -8.21
N ALA A 282 15.82 4.43 -6.89
CA ALA A 282 16.40 5.54 -6.12
C ALA A 282 17.82 5.90 -6.63
N TYR A 283 18.68 4.90 -6.83
CA TYR A 283 20.03 5.12 -7.36
C TYR A 283 20.02 5.75 -8.76
N TRP A 284 19.13 5.27 -9.65
CA TRP A 284 19.01 5.80 -11.01
C TRP A 284 18.55 7.26 -11.00
N MET A 285 17.56 7.58 -10.16
CA MET A 285 17.03 8.95 -10.04
C MET A 285 18.11 9.95 -9.57
N LEU A 286 19.07 9.55 -8.76
CA LEU A 286 20.20 10.41 -8.37
C LEU A 286 21.04 10.85 -9.58
N LYS A 287 21.14 10.00 -10.61
CA LYS A 287 21.94 10.27 -11.82
C LYS A 287 21.13 10.98 -12.91
N THR A 288 19.90 10.60 -13.14
CA THR A 288 19.11 11.03 -14.29
C THR A 288 18.00 12.03 -13.96
N GLY A 289 17.66 12.16 -12.67
CA GLY A 289 16.53 12.94 -12.19
C GLY A 289 15.20 12.19 -12.27
N VAL A 290 14.19 12.72 -11.57
CA VAL A 290 12.86 12.09 -11.41
C VAL A 290 12.10 12.05 -12.74
N ASN A 291 12.19 13.11 -13.56
CA ASN A 291 11.44 13.20 -14.82
C ASN A 291 11.81 12.04 -15.77
N LYS A 292 13.11 11.85 -16.04
CA LYS A 292 13.59 10.75 -16.92
C LYS A 292 13.28 9.38 -16.33
N ALA A 293 13.35 9.25 -15.02
CA ALA A 293 12.98 8.00 -14.32
C ALA A 293 11.50 7.65 -14.53
N LEU A 294 10.58 8.62 -14.43
CA LEU A 294 9.16 8.40 -14.70
C LEU A 294 8.89 7.86 -16.11
N TRP A 295 9.58 8.39 -17.13
CA TRP A 295 9.46 7.91 -18.50
C TRP A 295 9.93 6.46 -18.64
N LEU A 296 11.18 6.19 -18.23
CA LEU A 296 11.78 4.88 -18.38
C LEU A 296 11.03 3.83 -17.57
N PHE A 297 10.75 4.12 -16.30
CA PHE A 297 10.12 3.15 -15.40
C PHE A 297 8.63 2.96 -15.72
N GLY A 298 7.94 4.01 -16.17
CA GLY A 298 6.56 3.89 -16.64
C GLY A 298 6.46 3.02 -17.89
N PHE A 299 7.41 3.17 -18.83
CA PHE A 299 7.48 2.30 -19.99
C PHE A 299 7.77 0.83 -19.61
N LEU A 300 8.71 0.59 -18.68
CA LEU A 300 9.00 -0.76 -18.18
C LEU A 300 7.80 -1.39 -17.46
N GLN A 301 7.04 -0.62 -16.68
CA GLN A 301 5.81 -1.11 -16.06
C GLN A 301 4.75 -1.50 -17.10
N ALA A 302 4.53 -0.65 -18.12
CA ALA A 302 3.60 -0.99 -19.19
C ALA A 302 4.03 -2.26 -19.92
N LEU A 303 5.32 -2.39 -20.25
CA LEU A 303 5.88 -3.59 -20.89
C LEU A 303 5.72 -4.84 -20.01
N ALA A 304 5.88 -4.72 -18.69
CA ALA A 304 5.74 -5.83 -17.77
C ALA A 304 4.33 -6.43 -17.75
N ILE A 305 3.29 -5.63 -17.99
CA ILE A 305 1.90 -6.11 -18.13
C ILE A 305 1.78 -7.14 -19.25
N LEU A 306 2.52 -6.99 -20.37
CA LEU A 306 2.54 -7.97 -21.45
C LEU A 306 3.12 -9.33 -21.03
N GLY A 307 3.89 -9.39 -19.95
CA GLY A 307 4.32 -10.65 -19.34
C GLY A 307 3.14 -11.49 -18.86
N PHE A 308 2.08 -10.89 -18.30
CA PHE A 308 0.86 -11.61 -17.93
C PHE A 308 0.09 -12.12 -19.15
N VAL A 309 0.13 -11.39 -20.28
CA VAL A 309 -0.41 -11.89 -21.56
C VAL A 309 0.33 -13.16 -21.99
N ALA A 310 1.67 -13.15 -21.94
CA ALA A 310 2.45 -14.33 -22.24
C ALA A 310 2.15 -15.50 -21.30
N LEU A 311 2.05 -15.22 -19.97
CA LEU A 311 1.73 -16.25 -18.98
C LEU A 311 0.33 -16.85 -19.19
N SER A 312 -0.66 -16.06 -19.61
CA SER A 312 -2.02 -16.54 -19.89
C SER A 312 -2.09 -17.53 -21.08
N THR A 313 -1.09 -17.52 -21.96
CA THR A 313 -1.01 -18.40 -23.14
C THR A 313 -0.11 -19.60 -22.94
N THR A 314 0.86 -19.53 -22.01
CA THR A 314 1.83 -20.64 -21.75
C THR A 314 1.35 -21.67 -20.73
N GLY A 315 0.31 -21.35 -19.93
CA GLY A 315 -0.20 -22.20 -18.87
C GLY A 315 0.71 -22.30 -17.65
N ALA A 316 0.53 -23.33 -16.82
CA ALA A 316 1.22 -23.51 -15.54
C ALA A 316 2.71 -23.87 -15.70
N ASN A 317 3.55 -22.87 -15.90
CA ASN A 317 5.00 -23.01 -15.95
C ASN A 317 5.67 -22.12 -14.91
N LEU A 318 6.32 -22.72 -13.90
CA LEU A 318 6.94 -22.00 -12.77
C LEU A 318 8.08 -21.06 -13.20
N TRP A 319 8.85 -21.40 -14.25
CA TRP A 319 9.91 -20.52 -14.74
C TRP A 319 9.31 -19.27 -15.38
N VAL A 320 8.28 -19.44 -16.24
CA VAL A 320 7.59 -18.29 -16.84
C VAL A 320 6.94 -17.43 -15.76
N LEU A 321 6.25 -18.04 -14.81
CA LEU A 321 5.66 -17.33 -13.65
C LEU A 321 6.72 -16.50 -12.91
N SER A 322 7.86 -17.12 -12.57
CA SER A 322 8.94 -16.45 -11.82
C SER A 322 9.52 -15.25 -12.58
N TRP A 323 9.75 -15.38 -13.88
CA TRP A 323 10.26 -14.30 -14.72
C TRP A 323 9.24 -13.18 -14.89
N VAL A 324 7.98 -13.51 -15.16
CA VAL A 324 6.91 -12.52 -15.35
C VAL A 324 6.72 -11.71 -14.07
N ILE A 325 6.57 -12.39 -12.93
CA ILE A 325 6.38 -11.70 -11.64
C ILE A 325 7.64 -10.96 -11.19
N GLY A 326 8.82 -11.55 -11.39
CA GLY A 326 10.09 -10.89 -11.06
C GLY A 326 10.27 -9.60 -11.85
N PHE A 327 10.02 -9.62 -13.16
CA PHE A 327 10.14 -8.43 -14.01
C PHE A 327 9.05 -7.39 -13.71
N GLU A 328 7.81 -7.82 -13.51
CA GLU A 328 6.71 -6.93 -13.10
C GLU A 328 7.02 -6.24 -11.77
N ALA A 329 7.34 -7.00 -10.73
CA ALA A 329 7.61 -6.46 -9.41
C ALA A 329 8.84 -5.54 -9.38
N LEU A 330 9.90 -5.87 -10.14
CA LEU A 330 11.05 -5.00 -10.33
C LEU A 330 10.63 -3.67 -10.96
N SER A 331 9.86 -3.72 -12.03
CA SER A 331 9.35 -2.54 -12.77
C SER A 331 8.44 -1.67 -11.90
N VAL A 332 7.57 -2.32 -11.11
CA VAL A 332 6.71 -1.63 -10.12
C VAL A 332 7.55 -1.00 -9.01
N GLY A 333 8.58 -1.68 -8.53
CA GLY A 333 9.51 -1.12 -7.54
C GLY A 333 10.20 0.14 -8.04
N LEU A 334 10.77 0.09 -9.25
CA LEU A 334 11.37 1.23 -9.96
C LEU A 334 10.38 2.38 -10.11
N GLY A 335 9.21 2.11 -10.68
CA GLY A 335 8.19 3.12 -10.99
C GLY A 335 7.56 3.71 -9.73
N THR A 336 7.37 2.94 -8.67
CA THR A 336 6.85 3.45 -7.40
C THR A 336 7.82 4.42 -6.76
N ALA A 337 9.14 4.15 -6.80
CA ALA A 337 10.15 5.08 -6.31
C ALA A 337 10.10 6.43 -7.05
N ALA A 338 10.02 6.42 -8.39
CA ALA A 338 9.93 7.64 -9.20
C ALA A 338 8.60 8.38 -8.98
N PHE A 339 7.49 7.65 -8.95
CA PHE A 339 6.16 8.20 -8.75
C PHE A 339 6.00 8.86 -7.38
N THR A 340 6.47 8.22 -6.32
CA THR A 340 6.44 8.78 -4.97
C THR A 340 7.32 10.02 -4.86
N SER A 341 8.49 9.99 -5.50
CA SER A 341 9.38 11.16 -5.57
C SER A 341 8.73 12.32 -6.33
N TYR A 342 8.03 12.04 -7.42
CA TYR A 342 7.26 13.04 -8.17
C TYR A 342 6.18 13.67 -7.29
N ILE A 343 5.36 12.86 -6.61
CA ILE A 343 4.33 13.34 -5.68
C ILE A 343 4.96 14.25 -4.61
N ALA A 344 6.10 13.86 -4.04
CA ALA A 344 6.80 14.68 -3.05
C ALA A 344 7.26 16.03 -3.61
N LEU A 345 7.72 16.07 -4.88
CA LEU A 345 8.12 17.30 -5.56
C LEU A 345 6.93 18.22 -5.94
N GLU A 346 5.75 17.63 -6.14
CA GLU A 346 4.52 18.40 -6.38
C GLU A 346 3.92 18.97 -5.10
N THR A 347 4.29 18.47 -3.92
CA THR A 347 3.77 18.98 -2.66
C THR A 347 4.43 20.30 -2.26
N ASN A 348 3.63 21.25 -1.79
CA ASN A 348 4.16 22.50 -1.23
C ASN A 348 4.84 22.20 0.13
N PRO A 349 6.08 22.69 0.37
CA PRO A 349 6.77 22.49 1.66
C PRO A 349 5.96 22.95 2.87
N ARG A 350 5.10 23.94 2.70
CA ARG A 350 4.22 24.47 3.77
C ARG A 350 3.09 23.51 4.13
N PHE A 351 2.61 22.70 3.16
CA PHE A 351 1.49 21.78 3.32
C PHE A 351 1.85 20.32 2.99
N THR A 352 3.13 19.96 3.11
CA THR A 352 3.67 18.70 2.63
C THR A 352 2.86 17.47 3.09
N ALA A 353 2.57 17.38 4.39
CA ALA A 353 1.87 16.22 4.94
C ALA A 353 0.46 16.05 4.33
N THR A 354 -0.30 17.13 4.24
CA THR A 354 -1.69 17.09 3.75
C THR A 354 -1.77 16.88 2.25
N GLN A 355 -0.99 17.62 1.44
CA GLN A 355 -0.98 17.45 -0.01
C GLN A 355 -0.44 16.06 -0.40
N PHE A 356 0.61 15.58 0.25
CA PHE A 356 1.13 14.24 0.02
C PHE A 356 0.08 13.16 0.36
N ALA A 357 -0.62 13.30 1.48
CA ALA A 357 -1.70 12.38 1.86
C ALA A 357 -2.85 12.39 0.85
N LEU A 358 -3.25 13.57 0.35
CA LEU A 358 -4.30 13.70 -0.66
C LEU A 358 -3.90 13.06 -1.99
N PHE A 359 -2.68 13.31 -2.47
CA PHE A 359 -2.19 12.71 -3.72
C PHE A 359 -2.03 11.18 -3.62
N THR A 360 -1.54 10.69 -2.49
CA THR A 360 -1.45 9.23 -2.25
C THR A 360 -2.81 8.59 -2.09
N SER A 361 -3.79 9.27 -1.47
CA SER A 361 -5.19 8.82 -1.44
C SER A 361 -5.78 8.75 -2.84
N LEU A 362 -5.55 9.77 -3.69
CA LEU A 362 -5.98 9.75 -5.09
C LEU A 362 -5.34 8.60 -5.87
N SER A 363 -4.06 8.31 -5.66
CA SER A 363 -3.38 7.19 -6.30
C SER A 363 -3.92 5.82 -5.88
N ALA A 364 -4.59 5.74 -4.73
CA ALA A 364 -5.25 4.53 -4.25
C ALA A 364 -6.65 4.32 -4.85
N VAL A 365 -7.25 5.36 -5.46
CA VAL A 365 -8.60 5.28 -6.05
C VAL A 365 -8.70 4.20 -7.15
N PRO A 366 -7.77 4.07 -8.12
CA PRO A 366 -7.82 2.98 -9.09
C PRO A 366 -7.86 1.61 -8.40
N ARG A 367 -7.02 1.39 -7.42
CA ARG A 367 -6.96 0.14 -6.67
C ARG A 367 -8.27 -0.20 -5.96
N THR A 368 -8.99 0.80 -5.46
CA THR A 368 -10.23 0.59 -4.72
C THR A 368 -11.45 0.47 -5.64
N PHE A 369 -11.62 1.40 -6.56
CA PHE A 369 -12.85 1.51 -7.35
C PHE A 369 -12.75 0.80 -8.70
N ILE A 370 -11.65 0.98 -9.44
CA ILE A 370 -11.52 0.37 -10.76
C ILE A 370 -11.28 -1.13 -10.65
N ASN A 371 -10.48 -1.56 -9.66
CA ASN A 371 -10.25 -2.98 -9.44
C ASN A 371 -11.52 -3.74 -9.05
N ALA A 372 -12.54 -3.08 -8.49
CA ALA A 372 -13.83 -3.69 -8.24
C ALA A 372 -14.51 -4.22 -9.52
N LEU A 373 -14.19 -3.63 -10.68
CA LEU A 373 -14.75 -4.03 -11.98
C LEU A 373 -13.93 -5.14 -12.67
N THR A 374 -12.73 -5.45 -12.20
CA THR A 374 -11.81 -6.38 -12.88
C THR A 374 -12.41 -7.77 -13.06
N GLY A 375 -13.13 -8.28 -12.05
CA GLY A 375 -13.79 -9.57 -12.12
C GLY A 375 -14.82 -9.67 -13.26
N TYR A 376 -15.64 -8.63 -13.44
CA TYR A 376 -16.60 -8.54 -14.53
C TYR A 376 -15.91 -8.50 -15.89
N ILE A 377 -14.83 -7.73 -15.99
CA ILE A 377 -14.08 -7.60 -17.24
C ILE A 377 -13.46 -8.96 -17.62
N VAL A 378 -12.83 -9.65 -16.65
CA VAL A 378 -12.22 -10.97 -16.90
C VAL A 378 -13.25 -12.00 -17.35
N GLU A 379 -14.43 -12.05 -16.71
CA GLU A 379 -15.46 -13.00 -17.12
C GLU A 379 -15.98 -12.78 -18.54
N VAL A 380 -16.06 -11.52 -18.98
CA VAL A 380 -16.56 -11.19 -20.33
C VAL A 380 -15.46 -11.35 -21.39
N THR A 381 -14.22 -10.97 -21.07
CA THR A 381 -13.14 -10.87 -22.07
C THR A 381 -12.14 -12.03 -22.01
N GLY A 382 -12.09 -12.76 -20.90
CA GLY A 382 -11.04 -13.73 -20.59
C GLY A 382 -9.73 -13.05 -20.16
N TRP A 383 -8.81 -13.83 -19.58
CA TRP A 383 -7.57 -13.33 -19.00
C TRP A 383 -6.65 -12.61 -20.00
N THR A 384 -6.47 -13.19 -21.16
CA THR A 384 -5.55 -12.63 -22.19
C THR A 384 -6.00 -11.23 -22.61
N ASN A 385 -7.28 -11.07 -22.99
CA ASN A 385 -7.81 -9.77 -23.42
C ASN A 385 -7.88 -8.77 -22.27
N PHE A 386 -8.13 -9.24 -21.05
CA PHE A 386 -8.06 -8.40 -19.84
C PHE A 386 -6.67 -7.80 -19.65
N PHE A 387 -5.59 -8.58 -19.76
CA PHE A 387 -4.24 -8.04 -19.63
C PHE A 387 -3.85 -7.12 -20.80
N VAL A 388 -4.31 -7.39 -22.01
CA VAL A 388 -4.16 -6.46 -23.15
C VAL A 388 -4.86 -5.13 -22.86
N LEU A 389 -6.08 -5.18 -22.31
CA LEU A 389 -6.80 -3.96 -21.88
C LEU A 389 -6.02 -3.20 -20.81
N CYS A 390 -5.46 -3.88 -19.79
CA CYS A 390 -4.63 -3.25 -18.75
C CYS A 390 -3.41 -2.55 -19.37
N PHE A 391 -2.75 -3.16 -20.36
CA PHE A 391 -1.65 -2.54 -21.11
C PHE A 391 -2.11 -1.26 -21.83
N ILE A 392 -3.24 -1.31 -22.54
CA ILE A 392 -3.81 -0.13 -23.23
C ILE A 392 -4.12 0.99 -22.23
N LEU A 393 -4.68 0.65 -21.06
CA LEU A 393 -5.01 1.61 -20.00
C LEU A 393 -3.79 2.21 -19.28
N ALA A 394 -2.61 1.61 -19.41
CA ALA A 394 -1.36 2.20 -18.94
C ALA A 394 -0.85 3.33 -19.86
N ILE A 395 -1.20 3.32 -21.15
CA ILE A 395 -0.71 4.28 -22.16
C ILE A 395 -1.12 5.72 -21.85
N PRO A 396 -2.37 6.06 -21.48
CA PRO A 396 -2.77 7.44 -21.19
C PRO A 396 -1.92 8.13 -20.13
N GLY A 397 -1.52 7.40 -19.07
CA GLY A 397 -0.60 7.92 -18.04
C GLY A 397 0.76 8.31 -18.62
N LEU A 398 1.30 7.53 -19.54
CA LEU A 398 2.56 7.83 -20.24
C LEU A 398 2.42 9.02 -21.20
N LEU A 399 1.28 9.16 -21.88
CA LEU A 399 1.02 10.27 -22.78
C LEU A 399 0.92 11.63 -22.09
N LEU A 400 0.71 11.66 -20.78
CA LEU A 400 0.71 12.90 -19.99
C LEU A 400 2.13 13.37 -19.62
N LEU A 401 3.13 12.47 -19.63
CA LEU A 401 4.51 12.78 -19.22
C LEU A 401 5.16 13.98 -19.94
N PRO A 402 4.95 14.21 -21.27
CA PRO A 402 5.51 15.38 -21.92
C PRO A 402 5.11 16.71 -21.29
N LYS A 403 3.90 16.78 -20.73
CA LYS A 403 3.36 17.99 -20.09
C LYS A 403 3.68 18.08 -18.59
N ILE A 404 3.73 16.93 -17.91
CA ILE A 404 3.87 16.84 -16.45
C ILE A 404 5.34 16.72 -16.02
N ALA A 405 6.12 15.93 -16.73
CA ALA A 405 7.53 15.65 -16.44
C ALA A 405 8.36 15.69 -17.73
N PRO A 406 8.57 16.88 -18.35
CA PRO A 406 9.31 17.00 -19.60
C PRO A 406 10.71 16.36 -19.48
N TRP A 407 11.12 15.61 -20.51
CA TRP A 407 12.38 14.85 -20.52
C TRP A 407 13.61 15.74 -20.28
N ALA A 408 13.63 16.94 -20.88
CA ALA A 408 14.77 17.86 -20.84
C ALA A 408 14.88 18.69 -19.56
N GLN A 409 13.80 18.81 -18.79
CA GLN A 409 13.77 19.60 -17.56
C GLN A 409 13.97 18.72 -16.34
N SER A 410 15.02 19.00 -15.54
CA SER A 410 15.15 18.41 -14.21
C SER A 410 14.45 19.34 -13.20
N LYS A 411 13.44 18.86 -12.48
CA LYS A 411 12.81 19.63 -11.38
C LYS A 411 13.78 20.00 -10.23
N LYS A 412 15.05 19.60 -10.31
CA LYS A 412 16.09 20.01 -9.37
C LYS A 412 16.31 21.53 -9.27
N SER A 413 15.84 22.33 -10.27
CA SER A 413 16.11 23.78 -10.32
C SER A 413 15.16 24.62 -9.45
N GLN A 414 14.03 24.11 -9.00
CA GLN A 414 13.10 24.91 -8.19
C GLN A 414 13.47 24.97 -6.70
N PHE A 415 14.21 24.00 -6.19
CA PHE A 415 14.66 23.99 -4.77
C PHE A 415 15.81 24.97 -4.48
N ASN A 416 16.59 25.38 -5.50
CA ASN A 416 17.71 26.33 -5.33
C ASN A 416 17.30 27.81 -5.48
N GLN A 417 16.02 28.12 -5.71
CA GLN A 417 15.53 29.51 -5.82
C GLN A 417 14.82 30.01 -4.56
N VAL A 418 14.71 29.20 -3.51
CA VAL A 418 14.03 29.55 -2.25
C VAL A 418 14.98 29.40 -1.04
N ALA A 419 16.28 29.21 -1.27
CA ALA A 419 17.31 29.25 -0.22
C ALA A 419 18.02 30.60 -0.17
#